data_247591d2fa207ad7a9062e737864d521
#
_entry.id   247591d2fa207ad7a9062e737864d521
#
_cell.length_a   1.000
_cell.length_b   1.000
_cell.length_c   1.000
_cell.angle_alpha   90.00
_cell.angle_beta   90.00
_cell.angle_gamma   90.00
#
_symmetry.space_group_name_H-M   'P 1'
#
loop_
_entity.id
_entity.type
_entity.pdbx_description
1 polymer ?
#
loop_
_entity_poly.entity_id
_entity_poly.type
_entity_poly.pdbx_seq_one_letter_code
_entity_poly.pdbx_strand_id
1 'polypeptide(L)'
;MLHRREQPGLFRLGSRARTLYTELRQSNPAPYAALLSFGDDAADGEPLVICCCSPERFLRHDSHGILEAKPIKGTAKRIEPLGCEEDCAAAAALEANVKDRAENLMIVDLLRNDLARVCDVGSIEVPGLMKIESYATVHQLVSTVRGKRSAAFSPVDVVKSTFPGGSM
;
A
#
# COMPACT_ATOMS: atom_id res chain seq x y z
N MET A 1 -19.12 32.44 29.78
CA MET A 1 -19.94 31.37 29.15
C MET A 1 -19.70 31.43 27.66
N LEU A 2 -18.77 30.64 27.14
CA LEU A 2 -18.50 30.53 25.70
C LEU A 2 -19.33 29.37 25.14
N HIS A 3 -20.33 29.69 24.34
CA HIS A 3 -21.09 28.72 23.59
C HIS A 3 -20.15 28.00 22.59
N ARG A 4 -19.81 26.73 22.84
CA ARG A 4 -19.29 25.84 21.82
C ARG A 4 -20.37 25.73 20.74
N ARG A 5 -20.14 26.34 19.58
CA ARG A 5 -20.93 26.04 18.38
C ARG A 5 -20.64 24.58 18.01
N GLU A 6 -21.64 23.72 18.15
CA GLU A 6 -21.60 22.38 17.55
C GLU A 6 -21.45 22.55 16.04
N GLN A 7 -20.30 22.18 15.49
CA GLN A 7 -20.14 22.09 14.06
C GLN A 7 -20.94 20.87 13.58
N PRO A 8 -21.92 21.04 12.67
CA PRO A 8 -22.61 19.91 12.08
C PRO A 8 -21.64 19.22 11.12
N GLY A 9 -21.16 18.03 11.49
CA GLY A 9 -20.27 17.25 10.64
C GLY A 9 -19.16 16.46 11.35
N LEU A 10 -18.86 16.76 12.62
CA LEU A 10 -17.96 15.90 13.40
C LEU A 10 -18.74 14.66 13.88
N PHE A 11 -18.57 13.57 13.15
CA PHE A 11 -19.14 12.29 13.49
C PHE A 11 -18.60 11.80 14.85
N ARG A 12 -19.46 11.40 15.78
CA ARG A 12 -19.07 10.57 16.94
C ARG A 12 -18.52 9.26 16.39
N LEU A 13 -17.20 9.10 16.46
CA LEU A 13 -16.40 8.25 15.58
C LEU A 13 -16.57 6.73 15.78
N GLY A 14 -17.04 6.23 16.93
CA GLY A 14 -16.95 4.80 17.22
C GLY A 14 -17.79 3.89 16.30
N SER A 15 -19.13 4.05 16.25
CA SER A 15 -19.99 3.17 15.47
C SER A 15 -20.05 3.56 13.98
N ARG A 16 -19.97 4.85 13.69
CA ARG A 16 -20.03 5.38 12.31
C ARG A 16 -18.76 5.10 11.50
N ALA A 17 -17.57 5.13 12.13
CA ALA A 17 -16.31 4.79 11.45
C ALA A 17 -16.28 3.33 10.98
N ARG A 18 -16.82 2.40 11.78
CA ARG A 18 -16.93 0.99 11.40
C ARG A 18 -17.89 0.81 10.23
N THR A 19 -19.04 1.50 10.24
CA THR A 19 -20.00 1.47 9.13
C THR A 19 -19.37 2.01 7.86
N LEU A 20 -18.75 3.20 7.94
CA LEU A 20 -18.02 3.80 6.82
C LEU A 20 -16.95 2.87 6.26
N TYR A 21 -16.13 2.27 7.12
CA TYR A 21 -15.10 1.34 6.69
C TYR A 21 -15.68 0.09 6.01
N THR A 22 -16.82 -0.43 6.49
CA THR A 22 -17.51 -1.57 5.88
C THR A 22 -18.00 -1.21 4.47
N GLU A 23 -18.60 -0.04 4.28
CA GLU A 23 -19.04 0.47 2.98
C GLU A 23 -17.85 0.69 2.04
N LEU A 24 -16.76 1.29 2.53
CA LEU A 24 -15.52 1.46 1.75
C LEU A 24 -14.95 0.13 1.27
N ARG A 25 -14.89 -0.89 2.12
CA ARG A 25 -14.40 -2.21 1.73
C ARG A 25 -15.26 -2.90 0.68
N GLN A 26 -16.56 -2.64 0.68
CA GLN A 26 -17.48 -3.20 -0.31
C GLN A 26 -17.37 -2.48 -1.67
N SER A 27 -17.26 -1.15 -1.64
CA SER A 27 -17.19 -0.34 -2.85
C SER A 27 -15.78 -0.29 -3.47
N ASN A 28 -14.75 -0.41 -2.63
CA ASN A 28 -13.35 -0.38 -3.05
C ASN A 28 -12.54 -1.47 -2.33
N PRO A 29 -12.73 -2.76 -2.70
CA PRO A 29 -11.97 -3.86 -2.12
C PRO A 29 -10.49 -3.72 -2.45
N ALA A 30 -9.66 -3.60 -1.41
CA ALA A 30 -8.22 -3.42 -1.53
C ALA A 30 -7.47 -4.40 -0.63
N PRO A 31 -6.30 -4.94 -1.07
CA PRO A 31 -5.58 -6.01 -0.37
C PRO A 31 -5.02 -5.59 0.99
N TYR A 32 -4.79 -4.29 1.22
CA TYR A 32 -4.24 -3.75 2.47
C TYR A 32 -5.22 -2.82 3.17
N ALA A 33 -6.51 -3.14 3.10
CA ALA A 33 -7.54 -2.40 3.81
C ALA A 33 -7.37 -2.58 5.33
N ALA A 34 -7.49 -1.47 6.08
CA ALA A 34 -7.35 -1.47 7.53
C ALA A 34 -8.26 -0.43 8.19
N LEU A 35 -8.78 -0.77 9.36
CA LEU A 35 -9.44 0.17 10.28
C LEU A 35 -8.56 0.28 11.53
N LEU A 36 -7.96 1.44 11.75
CA LEU A 36 -7.14 1.73 12.92
C LEU A 36 -7.91 2.68 13.83
N SER A 37 -8.09 2.27 15.08
CA SER A 37 -8.75 3.10 16.10
C SER A 37 -7.76 3.37 17.23
N PHE A 38 -7.44 4.64 17.41
CA PHE A 38 -6.65 5.15 18.52
C PHE A 38 -7.64 5.78 19.47
N GLY A 39 -8.01 5.09 20.56
CA GLY A 39 -9.03 5.51 21.51
C GLY A 39 -8.85 6.94 22.03
N ASP A 40 -9.24 7.20 23.28
CA ASP A 40 -9.14 8.52 23.92
C ASP A 40 -7.69 8.98 24.20
N ASP A 41 -6.69 8.16 23.83
CA ASP A 41 -5.25 8.40 24.00
C ASP A 41 -4.60 9.25 22.88
N ALA A 42 -5.39 9.80 21.95
CA ALA A 42 -4.86 10.79 21.03
C ALA A 42 -4.40 12.03 21.82
N ALA A 43 -3.26 12.61 21.45
CA ALA A 43 -2.59 13.68 22.18
C ALA A 43 -3.49 14.88 22.54
N ASP A 44 -4.62 15.03 21.86
CA ASP A 44 -5.61 16.10 22.06
C ASP A 44 -6.90 15.62 22.75
N GLY A 45 -6.97 14.34 23.20
CA GLY A 45 -8.15 13.77 23.85
C GLY A 45 -9.34 13.52 22.90
N GLU A 46 -9.16 13.70 21.59
CA GLU A 46 -10.18 13.38 20.59
C GLU A 46 -9.90 12.01 19.95
N PRO A 47 -10.89 11.12 19.83
CA PRO A 47 -10.68 9.78 19.25
C PRO A 47 -10.29 9.89 17.77
N LEU A 48 -9.15 9.32 17.39
CA LEU A 48 -8.69 9.24 16.01
C LEU A 48 -9.01 7.88 15.43
N VAL A 49 -9.67 7.85 14.28
CA VAL A 49 -9.90 6.63 13.50
C VAL A 49 -9.43 6.83 12.07
N ILE A 50 -8.62 5.89 11.59
CA ILE A 50 -8.12 5.87 10.20
C ILE A 50 -8.81 4.71 9.47
N CYS A 51 -9.58 5.04 8.41
CA CYS A 51 -10.13 4.08 7.47
C CYS A 51 -9.24 4.05 6.23
N CYS A 52 -8.59 2.92 5.97
CA CYS A 52 -7.66 2.74 4.87
C CYS A 52 -8.17 1.68 3.89
N CYS A 53 -8.13 1.97 2.59
CA CYS A 53 -8.37 1.02 1.50
C CYS A 53 -7.19 1.11 0.52
N SER A 54 -5.96 0.82 0.99
CA SER A 54 -4.76 0.91 0.17
C SER A 54 -4.59 -0.29 -0.74
N PRO A 55 -4.34 -0.07 -2.04
CA PRO A 55 -3.98 -1.16 -2.96
C PRO A 55 -2.50 -1.54 -2.87
N GLU A 56 -1.65 -0.65 -2.33
CA GLU A 56 -0.19 -0.79 -2.37
C GLU A 56 0.40 -1.15 -1.02
N ARG A 57 1.33 -2.11 -1.00
CA ARG A 57 2.14 -2.44 0.17
C ARG A 57 3.38 -1.55 0.19
N PHE A 58 3.37 -0.55 1.05
CA PHE A 58 4.54 0.29 1.28
C PHE A 58 5.71 -0.54 1.85
N LEU A 59 5.47 -1.23 2.97
CA LEU A 59 6.47 -2.02 3.64
C LEU A 59 5.82 -3.13 4.48
N ARG A 60 6.41 -4.31 4.47
CA ARG A 60 6.14 -5.42 5.38
C ARG A 60 7.44 -5.85 6.03
N HIS A 61 7.40 -6.13 7.32
CA HIS A 61 8.45 -6.77 8.07
C HIS A 61 7.87 -8.01 8.75
N ASP A 62 8.38 -9.19 8.45
CA ASP A 62 7.89 -10.43 9.02
C ASP A 62 8.71 -10.92 10.22
N SER A 63 8.24 -12.00 10.88
CA SER A 63 8.89 -12.58 12.05
C SER A 63 10.27 -13.19 11.76
N HIS A 64 10.59 -13.45 10.50
CA HIS A 64 11.91 -13.94 10.06
C HIS A 64 12.88 -12.80 9.70
N GLY A 65 12.43 -11.56 9.86
CA GLY A 65 13.22 -10.37 9.54
C GLY A 65 13.26 -10.06 8.04
N ILE A 66 12.38 -10.62 7.24
CA ILE A 66 12.27 -10.28 5.82
C ILE A 66 11.48 -8.99 5.68
N LEU A 67 12.08 -8.02 5.01
CA LEU A 67 11.45 -6.80 4.54
C LEU A 67 10.92 -7.03 3.13
N GLU A 68 9.72 -6.52 2.83
CA GLU A 68 9.12 -6.60 1.51
C GLU A 68 8.35 -5.33 1.19
N ALA A 69 8.59 -4.77 0.01
CA ALA A 69 7.80 -3.71 -0.59
C ALA A 69 7.23 -4.17 -1.93
N LYS A 70 6.01 -3.70 -2.27
CA LYS A 70 5.34 -4.06 -3.52
C LYS A 70 4.86 -2.80 -4.25
N PRO A 71 5.77 -2.10 -4.94
CA PRO A 71 5.42 -0.90 -5.68
C PRO A 71 4.52 -1.23 -6.88
N ILE A 72 3.57 -0.32 -7.13
CA ILE A 72 2.63 -0.39 -8.25
C ILE A 72 2.88 0.80 -9.17
N LYS A 73 3.02 0.55 -10.47
CA LYS A 73 2.94 1.56 -11.51
C LYS A 73 2.20 1.00 -12.72
N GLY A 74 1.15 1.68 -13.12
CA GLY A 74 0.24 1.21 -14.15
C GLY A 74 -0.95 0.42 -13.58
N THR A 75 -2.14 0.83 -14.00
CA THR A 75 -3.41 0.22 -13.61
C THR A 75 -4.35 0.22 -14.81
N ALA A 76 -4.98 -0.90 -15.09
CA ALA A 76 -6.03 -1.05 -16.09
C ALA A 76 -7.31 -1.55 -15.43
N LYS A 77 -8.45 -1.05 -15.88
CA LYS A 77 -9.77 -1.49 -15.41
C LYS A 77 -10.02 -2.93 -15.89
N ARG A 78 -10.63 -3.75 -15.02
CA ARG A 78 -11.17 -5.06 -15.41
C ARG A 78 -12.35 -4.91 -16.36
N ILE A 79 -12.49 -5.83 -17.30
CA ILE A 79 -13.57 -5.87 -18.28
C ILE A 79 -14.44 -7.10 -18.01
N GLU A 80 -15.74 -6.88 -17.88
CA GLU A 80 -16.69 -7.98 -17.65
C GLU A 80 -17.10 -8.65 -18.98
N PRO A 81 -17.30 -9.98 -18.98
CA PRO A 81 -17.10 -10.89 -17.86
C PRO A 81 -15.62 -11.13 -17.58
N LEU A 82 -15.25 -11.20 -16.29
CA LEU A 82 -13.84 -11.35 -15.88
C LEU A 82 -13.17 -12.55 -16.53
N GLY A 83 -11.97 -12.33 -17.10
CA GLY A 83 -11.22 -13.37 -17.82
C GLY A 83 -11.66 -13.58 -19.26
N CYS A 84 -12.53 -12.74 -19.82
CA CYS A 84 -12.83 -12.72 -21.25
C CYS A 84 -11.58 -12.29 -22.06
N GLU A 85 -11.67 -12.38 -23.38
CA GLU A 85 -10.56 -12.03 -24.28
C GLU A 85 -10.15 -10.55 -24.11
N GLU A 86 -11.13 -9.67 -24.00
CA GLU A 86 -10.90 -8.23 -23.79
C GLU A 86 -10.24 -7.93 -22.43
N ASP A 87 -10.65 -8.63 -21.35
CA ASP A 87 -10.05 -8.49 -20.03
C ASP A 87 -8.59 -8.98 -20.04
N CYS A 88 -8.32 -10.10 -20.69
CA CYS A 88 -6.97 -10.61 -20.89
C CYS A 88 -6.12 -9.69 -21.77
N ALA A 89 -6.70 -9.10 -22.81
CA ALA A 89 -6.01 -8.14 -23.68
C ALA A 89 -5.66 -6.85 -22.92
N ALA A 90 -6.55 -6.37 -22.03
CA ALA A 90 -6.28 -5.24 -21.17
C ALA A 90 -5.09 -5.48 -20.22
N ALA A 91 -5.01 -6.68 -19.63
CA ALA A 91 -3.88 -7.10 -18.81
C ALA A 91 -2.56 -7.16 -19.61
N ALA A 92 -2.61 -7.75 -20.80
CA ALA A 92 -1.44 -7.85 -21.69
C ALA A 92 -0.96 -6.47 -22.18
N ALA A 93 -1.89 -5.58 -22.51
CA ALA A 93 -1.58 -4.20 -22.90
C ALA A 93 -0.90 -3.44 -21.76
N LEU A 94 -1.37 -3.62 -20.51
CA LEU A 94 -0.73 -3.04 -19.33
C LEU A 94 0.68 -3.60 -19.12
N GLU A 95 0.87 -4.91 -19.25
CA GLU A 95 2.19 -5.56 -19.11
C GLU A 95 3.19 -5.06 -20.17
N ALA A 96 2.72 -4.76 -21.38
CA ALA A 96 3.54 -4.25 -22.48
C ALA A 96 3.76 -2.74 -22.46
N ASN A 97 3.09 -1.98 -21.56
CA ASN A 97 3.15 -0.52 -21.54
C ASN A 97 4.56 -0.01 -21.19
N VAL A 98 5.24 0.60 -22.16
CA VAL A 98 6.64 1.04 -22.03
C VAL A 98 6.80 2.09 -20.93
N LYS A 99 5.85 3.04 -20.82
CA LYS A 99 5.90 4.10 -19.81
C LYS A 99 5.76 3.52 -18.40
N ASP A 100 4.72 2.72 -18.17
CA ASP A 100 4.46 2.13 -16.85
C ASP A 100 5.61 1.21 -16.40
N ARG A 101 6.20 0.47 -17.34
CA ARG A 101 7.38 -0.36 -17.09
C ARG A 101 8.61 0.46 -16.70
N ALA A 102 8.86 1.58 -17.39
CA ALA A 102 9.99 2.47 -17.09
C ALA A 102 9.81 3.12 -15.70
N GLU A 103 8.62 3.59 -15.38
CA GLU A 103 8.30 4.15 -14.07
C GLU A 103 8.42 3.09 -12.96
N ASN A 104 7.91 1.88 -13.19
CA ASN A 104 8.02 0.77 -12.22
C ASN A 104 9.49 0.40 -11.96
N LEU A 105 10.32 0.31 -13.01
CA LEU A 105 11.74 0.00 -12.88
C LEU A 105 12.47 1.04 -12.02
N MET A 106 12.19 2.33 -12.24
CA MET A 106 12.77 3.42 -11.46
C MET A 106 12.45 3.29 -9.97
N ILE A 107 11.20 2.95 -9.62
CA ILE A 107 10.80 2.76 -8.22
C ILE A 107 11.42 1.49 -7.63
N VAL A 108 11.54 0.42 -8.39
CA VAL A 108 12.25 -0.80 -7.94
C VAL A 108 13.71 -0.49 -7.57
N ASP A 109 14.43 0.27 -8.40
CA ASP A 109 15.82 0.65 -8.12
C ASP A 109 15.92 1.54 -6.89
N LEU A 110 15.01 2.49 -6.71
CA LEU A 110 14.94 3.32 -5.52
C LEU A 110 14.73 2.47 -4.26
N LEU A 111 13.76 1.56 -4.27
CA LEU A 111 13.46 0.68 -3.14
C LEU A 111 14.61 -0.29 -2.84
N ARG A 112 15.29 -0.80 -3.85
CA ARG A 112 16.51 -1.61 -3.66
C ARG A 112 17.57 -0.82 -2.92
N ASN A 113 17.82 0.43 -3.30
CA ASN A 113 18.74 1.31 -2.62
C ASN A 113 18.32 1.61 -1.18
N ASP A 114 17.03 1.91 -0.95
CA ASP A 114 16.50 2.23 0.38
C ASP A 114 16.61 1.03 1.33
N LEU A 115 16.23 -0.16 0.87
CA LEU A 115 16.34 -1.38 1.66
C LEU A 115 17.80 -1.81 1.87
N ALA A 116 18.69 -1.59 0.90
CA ALA A 116 20.10 -1.95 1.03
C ALA A 116 20.80 -1.24 2.19
N ARG A 117 20.29 -0.09 2.63
CA ARG A 117 20.84 0.66 3.78
C ARG A 117 20.59 -0.02 5.13
N VAL A 118 19.60 -0.90 5.21
CA VAL A 118 19.14 -1.53 6.47
C VAL A 118 19.07 -3.05 6.39
N CYS A 119 19.40 -3.63 5.24
CA CYS A 119 19.43 -5.07 5.02
C CYS A 119 20.87 -5.63 5.05
N ASP A 120 20.99 -6.92 5.26
CA ASP A 120 22.26 -7.64 5.13
C ASP A 120 22.78 -7.53 3.69
N VAL A 121 24.09 -7.38 3.56
CA VAL A 121 24.75 -7.24 2.25
C VAL A 121 24.46 -8.46 1.38
N GLY A 122 24.02 -8.23 0.14
CA GLY A 122 23.69 -9.30 -0.81
C GLY A 122 22.33 -9.96 -0.60
N SER A 123 21.52 -9.51 0.37
CA SER A 123 20.19 -10.09 0.64
C SER A 123 19.06 -9.48 -0.18
N ILE A 124 19.33 -8.38 -0.91
CA ILE A 124 18.30 -7.72 -1.72
C ILE A 124 18.00 -8.55 -2.97
N GLU A 125 16.74 -8.87 -3.16
CA GLU A 125 16.23 -9.61 -4.30
C GLU A 125 14.96 -8.97 -4.88
N VAL A 126 14.67 -9.26 -6.15
CA VAL A 126 13.44 -8.85 -6.84
C VAL A 126 12.74 -10.12 -7.37
N PRO A 127 12.02 -10.86 -6.48
CA PRO A 127 11.40 -12.13 -6.86
C PRO A 127 10.25 -11.97 -7.87
N GLY A 128 9.70 -10.78 -8.01
CA GLY A 128 8.71 -10.44 -9.02
C GLY A 128 8.99 -9.08 -9.61
N LEU A 129 9.33 -9.02 -10.90
CA LEU A 129 9.52 -7.76 -11.61
C LEU A 129 8.39 -7.58 -12.62
N MET A 130 7.61 -6.47 -12.48
CA MET A 130 6.57 -6.05 -13.43
C MET A 130 5.57 -7.18 -13.74
N LYS A 131 5.01 -7.78 -12.70
CA LYS A 131 3.99 -8.82 -12.83
C LYS A 131 2.59 -8.22 -12.79
N ILE A 132 1.69 -8.76 -13.61
CA ILE A 132 0.27 -8.39 -13.53
C ILE A 132 -0.35 -9.10 -12.32
N GLU A 133 -0.91 -8.30 -11.42
CA GLU A 133 -1.80 -8.75 -10.34
C GLU A 133 -3.22 -8.29 -10.64
N SER A 134 -4.15 -9.25 -10.73
CA SER A 134 -5.56 -8.97 -11.05
C SER A 134 -6.39 -9.00 -9.78
N TYR A 135 -7.05 -7.90 -9.50
CA TYR A 135 -7.99 -7.72 -8.39
C TYR A 135 -9.42 -7.71 -8.91
N ALA A 136 -10.40 -7.49 -8.04
CA ALA A 136 -11.82 -7.52 -8.42
C ALA A 136 -12.18 -6.48 -9.49
N THR A 137 -11.56 -5.30 -9.45
CA THR A 137 -11.93 -4.16 -10.30
C THR A 137 -10.82 -3.69 -11.24
N VAL A 138 -9.57 -4.11 -11.00
CA VAL A 138 -8.39 -3.63 -11.73
C VAL A 138 -7.34 -4.71 -11.94
N HIS A 139 -6.56 -4.56 -13.02
CA HIS A 139 -5.24 -5.14 -13.18
C HIS A 139 -4.18 -4.13 -12.78
N GLN A 140 -3.14 -4.55 -12.09
CA GLN A 140 -2.04 -3.68 -11.67
C GLN A 140 -0.69 -4.29 -12.07
N LEU A 141 0.25 -3.42 -12.49
CA LEU A 141 1.63 -3.81 -12.78
C LEU A 141 2.45 -3.64 -11.50
N VAL A 142 2.80 -4.76 -10.88
CA VAL A 142 3.38 -4.84 -9.54
C VAL A 142 4.78 -5.42 -9.60
N SER A 143 5.72 -4.83 -8.90
CA SER A 143 7.01 -5.45 -8.60
C SER A 143 7.09 -5.83 -7.12
N THR A 144 8.00 -6.74 -6.78
CA THR A 144 8.26 -7.14 -5.40
C THR A 144 9.75 -7.01 -5.13
N VAL A 145 10.11 -6.24 -4.12
CA VAL A 145 11.49 -6.09 -3.64
C VAL A 145 11.57 -6.62 -2.23
N ARG A 146 12.54 -7.47 -1.96
CA ARG A 146 12.77 -8.07 -0.64
C ARG A 146 14.20 -7.88 -0.19
N GLY A 147 14.40 -7.94 1.13
CA GLY A 147 15.73 -8.01 1.74
C GLY A 147 15.63 -8.54 3.17
N LYS A 148 16.73 -9.09 3.67
CA LYS A 148 16.85 -9.52 5.06
C LYS A 148 17.31 -8.33 5.90
N ARG A 149 16.47 -7.89 6.85
CA ARG A 149 16.85 -6.81 7.77
C ARG A 149 18.09 -7.21 8.57
N SER A 150 19.09 -6.36 8.58
CA SER A 150 20.27 -6.55 9.44
C SER A 150 19.90 -6.34 10.92
N ALA A 151 20.48 -7.16 11.79
CA ALA A 151 20.26 -7.06 13.23
C ALA A 151 20.73 -5.73 13.83
N ALA A 152 21.59 -4.99 13.12
CA ALA A 152 22.10 -3.68 13.54
C ALA A 152 21.03 -2.56 13.49
N PHE A 153 19.91 -2.77 12.79
CA PHE A 153 18.86 -1.77 12.58
C PHE A 153 17.55 -2.19 13.24
N SER A 154 16.89 -1.25 13.90
CA SER A 154 15.56 -1.45 14.47
C SER A 154 14.46 -1.33 13.37
N PRO A 155 13.22 -1.79 13.63
CA PRO A 155 12.11 -1.54 12.71
C PRO A 155 11.86 -0.05 12.43
N VAL A 156 12.15 0.83 13.39
CA VAL A 156 12.04 2.28 13.21
C VAL A 156 13.08 2.80 12.21
N ASP A 157 14.31 2.28 12.25
CA ASP A 157 15.34 2.64 11.29
C ASP A 157 14.97 2.21 9.86
N VAL A 158 14.29 1.06 9.73
CA VAL A 158 13.75 0.61 8.43
C VAL A 158 12.72 1.62 7.88
N VAL A 159 11.76 2.07 8.71
CA VAL A 159 10.80 3.10 8.28
C VAL A 159 11.52 4.39 7.89
N LYS A 160 12.48 4.85 8.69
CA LYS A 160 13.27 6.06 8.37
C LYS A 160 14.04 5.95 7.06
N SER A 161 14.54 4.76 6.70
CA SER A 161 15.31 4.55 5.48
C SER A 161 14.43 4.51 4.22
N THR A 162 13.16 4.14 4.37
CA THR A 162 12.21 3.93 3.25
C THR A 162 11.17 5.05 3.12
N PHE A 163 11.10 5.98 4.08
CA PHE A 163 10.15 7.09 4.05
C PHE A 163 10.85 8.42 3.71
N PRO A 164 10.24 9.29 2.87
CA PRO A 164 9.00 9.07 2.13
C PRO A 164 9.15 8.05 1.01
N GLY A 165 8.08 7.32 0.70
CA GLY A 165 8.07 6.35 -0.41
C GLY A 165 8.23 7.05 -1.76
N GLY A 166 9.08 6.50 -2.62
CA GLY A 166 9.34 7.08 -3.94
C GLY A 166 8.19 6.93 -4.95
N SER A 167 7.13 6.23 -4.55
CA SER A 167 5.92 6.04 -5.38
C SER A 167 4.86 7.12 -5.18
N MET A 168 5.12 8.10 -4.32
CA MET A 168 4.21 9.23 -4.07
C MET A 168 4.36 10.32 -5.12
#